data_71f1f32d75e9bb2d0f9d1d37adf0e08b
#
_entry.id   71f1f32d75e9bb2d0f9d1d37adf0e08b
#
_cell.length_a   1.000
_cell.length_b   1.000
_cell.length_c   1.000
_cell.angle_alpha   90.00
_cell.angle_beta   90.00
_cell.angle_gamma   90.00
#
_symmetry.space_group_name_H-M   'P 1'
#
loop_
_entity.id
_entity.type
_entity.pdbx_description
1 polymer ?
#
loop_
_entity_poly.entity_id
_entity_poly.type
_entity_poly.pdbx_seq_one_letter_code
_entity_poly.pdbx_strand_id
1 'polypeptide(L)'
;GSEMCIRDSFRTTWPLYSIVAPEKATQLLDGLIQHYREQGWIPRWIAPAGTDCMVGTNSDNIFADALNRGVTFDVEAAYASALRNGSVYSVNNRENSYSGRAHMDGMVFRGYVPQDGVTGGWGGEEFNFSWSMEGSGTDFAIASMAKYLRDEAELGSEAWQKYNDEYLYFTARATNYVHLFNESMGGWFRAKKSDGTWLQTDEQFDPTAQGYGYCEDNAYNYAFPPYDGQGLANLYGMARDKDGRTALGDKLDEAYAAEATANPGTWTGHKENWEGRDAKQGQIHMTNQPAHHIPYMYLYTDRPWRTAEFVRDTLDRLFVGEEVGQGYLGDDDNGELSAWYVLSSMGLYPLTNGNGVTAIGTPLFEKVTIHRDGGHTITILAPGVSRENKYVQSLSVNGVEQTATYLMPEVLQRETVTLEFTMGTTPSKTWGMKGADMPPSITEGTGRPQLLVDHTKTEVSTVEGGGNEDTIATNAKNTEKLFNNKAHDSRGYASWDGTENGYLTYHFASPIQISMY
;
A
#
# COMPACT_ATOMS: atom_id res chain seq x y z
N GLY A 1 -4.74 -24.88 3.22
CA GLY A 1 -3.35 -24.58 3.52
C GLY A 1 -3.24 -23.35 4.38
N SER A 2 -2.24 -23.26 5.22
CA SER A 2 -1.95 -22.07 5.99
C SER A 2 -1.20 -21.08 5.10
N GLU A 3 -1.63 -19.81 5.13
CA GLU A 3 -0.91 -18.70 4.54
C GLU A 3 0.20 -18.28 5.49
N MET A 4 1.47 -18.42 5.12
CA MET A 4 2.57 -18.08 6.01
C MET A 4 2.87 -16.58 6.02
N CYS A 5 2.99 -15.94 4.87
CA CYS A 5 3.36 -14.54 4.77
C CYS A 5 2.33 -13.71 4.00
N ILE A 6 1.36 -13.14 4.71
CA ILE A 6 0.32 -12.31 4.10
C ILE A 6 0.91 -10.99 3.58
N ARG A 7 1.98 -10.45 4.24
CA ARG A 7 2.69 -9.24 3.79
C ARG A 7 3.18 -9.33 2.35
N ASP A 8 3.50 -10.53 1.89
CA ASP A 8 4.07 -10.75 0.57
C ASP A 8 3.01 -11.21 -0.41
N SER A 9 2.28 -12.28 -0.09
CA SER A 9 1.30 -12.91 -0.97
C SER A 9 0.15 -11.98 -1.41
N PHE A 10 -0.20 -10.95 -0.64
CA PHE A 10 -1.25 -10.00 -1.02
C PHE A 10 -0.93 -9.25 -2.31
N ARG A 11 0.35 -9.10 -2.65
CA ARG A 11 0.82 -8.26 -3.78
C ARG A 11 0.45 -8.90 -5.12
N THR A 12 0.57 -10.22 -5.25
CA THR A 12 0.35 -10.91 -6.54
C THR A 12 -0.43 -12.21 -6.42
N THR A 13 -0.15 -13.06 -5.42
CA THR A 13 -0.79 -14.38 -5.30
C THR A 13 -2.31 -14.30 -5.18
N TRP A 14 -2.80 -13.46 -4.29
CA TRP A 14 -4.24 -13.29 -4.08
C TRP A 14 -4.95 -12.65 -5.27
N PRO A 15 -4.42 -11.57 -5.89
CA PRO A 15 -4.95 -11.07 -7.15
C PRO A 15 -4.92 -12.09 -8.28
N LEU A 16 -3.87 -12.90 -8.38
CA LEU A 16 -3.82 -13.98 -9.38
C LEU A 16 -4.97 -14.97 -9.19
N TYR A 17 -5.20 -15.47 -7.97
CA TYR A 17 -6.35 -16.34 -7.70
C TYR A 17 -7.67 -15.67 -8.05
N SER A 18 -7.84 -14.39 -7.70
CA SER A 18 -9.07 -13.63 -8.02
C SER A 18 -9.30 -13.51 -9.54
N ILE A 19 -8.23 -13.46 -10.34
CA ILE A 19 -8.32 -13.37 -11.80
C ILE A 19 -8.51 -14.73 -12.45
N VAL A 20 -7.73 -15.76 -12.06
CA VAL A 20 -7.68 -17.04 -12.78
C VAL A 20 -8.59 -18.11 -12.21
N ALA A 21 -8.91 -18.05 -10.92
CA ALA A 21 -9.68 -19.07 -10.19
C ALA A 21 -10.50 -18.43 -9.04
N PRO A 22 -11.48 -17.56 -9.35
CA PRO A 22 -12.22 -16.81 -8.33
C PRO A 22 -12.97 -17.70 -7.32
N GLU A 23 -13.45 -18.89 -7.74
CA GLU A 23 -14.09 -19.87 -6.86
C GLU A 23 -13.10 -20.44 -5.83
N LYS A 24 -11.84 -20.57 -6.22
CA LYS A 24 -10.77 -20.97 -5.30
C LYS A 24 -10.39 -19.85 -4.37
N ALA A 25 -10.35 -18.61 -4.87
CA ALA A 25 -10.17 -17.42 -4.04
C ALA A 25 -11.25 -17.34 -2.95
N THR A 26 -12.53 -17.55 -3.27
CA THR A 26 -13.63 -17.62 -2.30
C THR A 26 -13.34 -18.59 -1.15
N GLN A 27 -12.90 -19.80 -1.46
CA GLN A 27 -12.59 -20.81 -0.43
C GLN A 27 -11.42 -20.41 0.47
N LEU A 28 -10.41 -19.77 -0.10
CA LEU A 28 -9.23 -19.32 0.65
C LEU A 28 -9.55 -18.11 1.54
N LEU A 29 -10.35 -17.16 1.03
CA LEU A 29 -10.84 -16.01 1.79
C LEU A 29 -11.70 -16.41 2.98
N ASP A 30 -12.57 -17.41 2.81
CA ASP A 30 -13.36 -17.96 3.92
C ASP A 30 -12.46 -18.51 5.04
N GLY A 31 -11.34 -19.14 4.68
CA GLY A 31 -10.34 -19.58 5.65
C GLY A 31 -9.72 -18.43 6.46
N LEU A 32 -9.43 -17.28 5.83
CA LEU A 32 -8.95 -16.08 6.55
C LEU A 32 -10.04 -15.50 7.44
N ILE A 33 -11.27 -15.40 6.95
CA ILE A 33 -12.42 -14.91 7.72
C ILE A 33 -12.68 -15.79 8.94
N GLN A 34 -12.46 -17.10 8.83
CA GLN A 34 -12.63 -18.01 9.96
C GLN A 34 -11.66 -17.72 11.10
N HIS A 35 -10.40 -17.31 10.82
CA HIS A 35 -9.49 -16.81 11.86
C HIS A 35 -10.09 -15.61 12.61
N TYR A 36 -10.69 -14.66 11.89
CA TYR A 36 -11.35 -13.51 12.51
C TYR A 36 -12.51 -13.94 13.42
N ARG A 37 -13.36 -14.86 12.95
CA ARG A 37 -14.52 -15.35 13.74
C ARG A 37 -14.11 -16.09 15.01
N GLU A 38 -13.01 -16.85 14.96
CA GLU A 38 -12.58 -17.68 16.09
C GLU A 38 -11.77 -16.92 17.13
N GLN A 39 -10.92 -15.97 16.72
CA GLN A 39 -10.02 -15.27 17.64
C GLN A 39 -10.15 -13.74 17.62
N GLY A 40 -11.02 -13.20 16.76
CA GLY A 40 -11.28 -11.77 16.64
C GLY A 40 -10.24 -10.99 15.83
N TRP A 41 -9.21 -11.65 15.28
CA TRP A 41 -8.15 -11.07 14.47
C TRP A 41 -7.68 -12.04 13.41
N ILE A 42 -7.11 -11.52 12.32
CA ILE A 42 -6.37 -12.32 11.33
C ILE A 42 -4.90 -12.17 11.61
N PRO A 43 -4.15 -13.27 11.79
CA PRO A 43 -2.70 -13.22 11.97
C PRO A 43 -2.01 -12.64 10.73
N ARG A 44 -0.96 -11.86 10.95
CA ARG A 44 -0.12 -11.33 9.87
C ARG A 44 0.75 -12.40 9.21
N TRP A 45 1.14 -13.39 9.98
CA TRP A 45 1.98 -14.49 9.58
C TRP A 45 1.60 -15.76 10.33
N ILE A 46 1.58 -16.92 9.64
CA ILE A 46 1.05 -18.18 10.20
C ILE A 46 2.04 -19.31 9.96
N ALA A 47 2.59 -19.91 11.04
CA ALA A 47 3.45 -21.08 10.95
C ALA A 47 3.55 -21.89 12.26
N PRO A 48 2.78 -22.90 12.49
CA PRO A 48 1.42 -23.22 12.03
C PRO A 48 0.33 -22.42 12.75
N ALA A 49 0.70 -21.62 13.75
CA ALA A 49 -0.15 -20.68 14.47
C ALA A 49 0.25 -19.26 14.12
N GLY A 50 -0.53 -18.28 14.57
CA GLY A 50 -0.19 -16.88 14.43
C GLY A 50 1.19 -16.59 15.04
N THR A 51 2.06 -15.93 14.30
CA THR A 51 3.43 -15.62 14.69
C THR A 51 3.67 -14.12 14.54
N ASP A 52 4.35 -13.50 15.50
CA ASP A 52 4.75 -12.10 15.40
C ASP A 52 5.93 -11.98 14.44
N CYS A 53 5.60 -11.77 13.18
CA CYS A 53 6.54 -11.62 12.07
C CYS A 53 5.96 -10.66 11.04
N MET A 54 6.82 -9.93 10.36
CA MET A 54 6.51 -8.97 9.30
C MET A 54 5.70 -7.74 9.74
N VAL A 55 5.64 -6.74 8.87
CA VAL A 55 4.94 -5.47 9.06
C VAL A 55 3.65 -5.43 8.23
N GLY A 56 2.65 -4.65 8.66
CA GLY A 56 1.38 -4.49 7.95
C GLY A 56 0.29 -5.49 8.35
N THR A 57 -0.96 -5.15 8.03
CA THR A 57 -2.17 -5.98 8.22
C THR A 57 -2.80 -6.27 6.86
N ASN A 58 -2.03 -6.87 5.97
CA ASN A 58 -2.34 -6.91 4.53
C ASN A 58 -3.49 -7.86 4.15
N SER A 59 -4.12 -8.56 5.10
CA SER A 59 -5.46 -9.15 4.90
C SER A 59 -6.48 -8.09 4.47
N ASP A 60 -6.31 -6.84 4.88
CA ASP A 60 -7.16 -5.71 4.49
C ASP A 60 -7.08 -5.48 2.97
N ASN A 61 -5.85 -5.52 2.40
CA ASN A 61 -5.62 -5.41 0.96
C ASN A 61 -6.19 -6.60 0.19
N ILE A 62 -6.05 -7.83 0.73
CA ILE A 62 -6.58 -9.05 0.13
C ILE A 62 -8.09 -8.95 -0.03
N PHE A 63 -8.81 -8.61 1.04
CA PHE A 63 -10.27 -8.49 1.01
C PHE A 63 -10.73 -7.37 0.09
N ALA A 64 -10.09 -6.20 0.16
CA ALA A 64 -10.44 -5.06 -0.68
C ALA A 64 -10.23 -5.34 -2.16
N ASP A 65 -9.11 -5.96 -2.54
CA ASP A 65 -8.80 -6.30 -3.93
C ASP A 65 -9.77 -7.37 -4.45
N ALA A 66 -10.00 -8.44 -3.69
CA ALA A 66 -10.92 -9.52 -4.05
C ALA A 66 -12.38 -9.01 -4.19
N LEU A 67 -12.83 -8.14 -3.27
CA LEU A 67 -14.16 -7.52 -3.33
C LEU A 67 -14.34 -6.74 -4.63
N ASN A 68 -13.41 -5.85 -4.93
CA ASN A 68 -13.47 -5.03 -6.14
C ASN A 68 -13.33 -5.87 -7.42
N ARG A 69 -12.66 -7.04 -7.37
CA ARG A 69 -12.61 -8.00 -8.49
C ARG A 69 -13.84 -8.90 -8.60
N GLY A 70 -14.85 -8.70 -7.75
CA GLY A 70 -16.12 -9.44 -7.81
C GLY A 70 -16.05 -10.87 -7.25
N VAL A 71 -15.04 -11.19 -6.44
CA VAL A 71 -14.97 -12.48 -5.73
C VAL A 71 -16.02 -12.51 -4.64
N THR A 72 -16.76 -13.63 -4.54
CA THR A 72 -17.82 -13.79 -3.54
C THR A 72 -17.24 -14.32 -2.22
N PHE A 73 -17.52 -13.65 -1.11
CA PHE A 73 -17.15 -14.06 0.27
C PHE A 73 -18.00 -13.30 1.28
N ASP A 74 -17.83 -13.58 2.59
CA ASP A 74 -18.50 -12.82 3.65
C ASP A 74 -17.86 -11.42 3.81
N VAL A 75 -18.39 -10.46 3.06
CA VAL A 75 -17.90 -9.08 3.01
C VAL A 75 -18.08 -8.37 4.35
N GLU A 76 -19.16 -8.67 5.08
CA GLU A 76 -19.44 -8.04 6.38
C GLU A 76 -18.36 -8.41 7.41
N ALA A 77 -18.05 -9.70 7.53
CA ALA A 77 -17.01 -10.17 8.45
C ALA A 77 -15.61 -9.68 8.03
N ALA A 78 -15.31 -9.67 6.73
CA ALA A 78 -14.04 -9.18 6.20
C ALA A 78 -13.86 -7.68 6.47
N TYR A 79 -14.90 -6.88 6.22
CA TYR A 79 -14.87 -5.44 6.49
C TYR A 79 -14.76 -5.13 7.99
N ALA A 80 -15.49 -5.85 8.83
CA ALA A 80 -15.38 -5.72 10.29
C ALA A 80 -13.95 -6.04 10.78
N SER A 81 -13.29 -7.06 10.20
CA SER A 81 -11.89 -7.38 10.48
C SER A 81 -10.94 -6.24 10.08
N ALA A 82 -11.13 -5.69 8.88
CA ALA A 82 -10.31 -4.59 8.36
C ALA A 82 -10.49 -3.30 9.18
N LEU A 83 -11.73 -2.92 9.51
CA LEU A 83 -12.01 -1.80 10.42
C LEU A 83 -11.36 -1.99 11.79
N ARG A 84 -11.39 -3.22 12.31
CA ARG A 84 -10.75 -3.53 13.58
C ARG A 84 -9.24 -3.33 13.51
N ASN A 85 -8.59 -3.77 12.44
CA ASN A 85 -7.17 -3.52 12.20
C ASN A 85 -6.86 -2.01 12.12
N GLY A 86 -7.70 -1.23 11.47
CA GLY A 86 -7.52 0.21 11.26
C GLY A 86 -7.89 1.10 12.46
N SER A 87 -8.66 0.60 13.45
CA SER A 87 -9.29 1.44 14.46
C SER A 87 -9.16 0.93 15.90
N VAL A 88 -8.88 -0.36 16.11
CA VAL A 88 -8.89 -0.97 17.44
C VAL A 88 -7.48 -1.37 17.84
N TYR A 89 -7.07 -0.91 19.01
CA TYR A 89 -5.81 -1.31 19.62
C TYR A 89 -5.86 -2.78 20.04
N SER A 90 -4.93 -3.58 19.54
CA SER A 90 -4.80 -4.97 20.00
C SER A 90 -4.06 -5.01 21.34
N VAL A 91 -4.69 -5.59 22.36
CA VAL A 91 -4.12 -5.69 23.72
C VAL A 91 -2.81 -6.48 23.73
N ASN A 92 -2.65 -7.39 22.78
CA ASN A 92 -1.47 -8.23 22.63
C ASN A 92 -0.32 -7.53 21.84
N ASN A 93 -0.53 -6.31 21.36
CA ASN A 93 0.46 -5.58 20.55
C ASN A 93 1.68 -5.08 21.34
N ARG A 94 1.80 -5.38 22.61
CA ARG A 94 2.92 -4.92 23.44
C ARG A 94 4.01 -5.96 23.67
N GLU A 95 3.69 -7.23 23.58
CA GLU A 95 4.62 -8.25 24.08
C GLU A 95 4.84 -9.48 23.19
N ASN A 96 4.01 -9.74 22.17
CA ASN A 96 4.15 -10.86 21.20
C ASN A 96 2.94 -10.86 20.25
N SER A 97 2.70 -9.77 19.59
CA SER A 97 1.47 -9.56 18.85
C SER A 97 1.60 -10.05 17.42
N TYR A 98 1.05 -11.19 17.16
CA TYR A 98 0.91 -11.74 15.81
C TYR A 98 -0.34 -11.23 15.08
N SER A 99 -1.15 -10.40 15.71
CA SER A 99 -2.45 -9.97 15.18
C SER A 99 -2.70 -8.47 15.37
N GLY A 100 -3.51 -7.91 14.48
CA GLY A 100 -3.84 -6.49 14.46
C GLY A 100 -2.69 -5.59 14.03
N ARG A 101 -2.97 -4.30 13.91
CA ARG A 101 -1.98 -3.30 13.52
C ARG A 101 -1.14 -2.89 14.73
N ALA A 102 0.16 -2.99 14.61
CA ALA A 102 1.08 -2.48 15.63
C ALA A 102 1.12 -0.94 15.63
N HIS A 103 1.49 -0.36 16.76
CA HIS A 103 1.80 1.07 16.89
C HIS A 103 0.64 2.02 16.52
N MET A 104 -0.60 1.65 16.86
CA MET A 104 -1.80 2.42 16.52
C MET A 104 -1.75 3.89 16.99
N ASP A 105 -1.14 4.17 18.14
CA ASP A 105 -1.02 5.54 18.65
C ASP A 105 -0.29 6.46 17.67
N GLY A 106 0.81 5.98 17.07
CA GLY A 106 1.52 6.70 16.03
C GLY A 106 0.67 6.88 14.78
N MET A 107 0.09 5.79 14.28
CA MET A 107 -0.71 5.78 13.05
C MET A 107 -1.92 6.71 13.11
N VAL A 108 -2.66 6.70 14.22
CA VAL A 108 -3.91 7.46 14.36
C VAL A 108 -3.65 8.92 14.69
N PHE A 109 -2.77 9.20 15.66
CA PHE A 109 -2.65 10.56 16.20
C PHE A 109 -1.52 11.38 15.58
N ARG A 110 -0.50 10.73 15.00
CA ARG A 110 0.65 11.43 14.37
C ARG A 110 0.70 11.27 12.86
N GLY A 111 -0.04 10.29 12.33
CA GLY A 111 0.04 9.89 10.93
C GLY A 111 1.29 9.08 10.58
N TYR A 112 2.16 8.78 11.54
CA TYR A 112 3.34 7.91 11.37
C TYR A 112 3.78 7.30 12.69
N VAL A 113 4.49 6.19 12.64
CA VAL A 113 5.10 5.54 13.80
C VAL A 113 6.48 6.16 14.04
N PRO A 114 6.73 6.81 15.20
CA PRO A 114 8.04 7.37 15.50
C PRO A 114 9.10 6.28 15.66
N GLN A 115 10.34 6.58 15.26
CA GLN A 115 11.45 5.64 15.37
C GLN A 115 11.98 5.51 16.80
N ASP A 116 11.63 6.41 17.69
CA ASP A 116 12.01 6.43 19.10
C ASP A 116 10.79 6.24 20.01
N GLY A 117 10.98 5.60 21.15
CA GLY A 117 9.99 5.53 22.22
C GLY A 117 8.80 4.60 21.98
N VAL A 118 8.85 3.74 20.97
CA VAL A 118 7.82 2.72 20.70
C VAL A 118 8.43 1.35 20.92
N THR A 119 7.82 0.58 21.80
CA THR A 119 8.24 -0.79 22.12
C THR A 119 7.12 -1.78 21.78
N GLY A 120 7.49 -2.92 21.21
CA GLY A 120 6.58 -4.04 20.95
C GLY A 120 6.31 -4.30 19.46
N GLY A 121 5.97 -5.53 19.14
CA GLY A 121 5.79 -6.05 17.80
C GLY A 121 7.10 -6.50 17.15
N TRP A 122 7.00 -7.33 16.11
CA TRP A 122 8.14 -7.79 15.34
C TRP A 122 8.87 -6.61 14.69
N GLY A 123 10.18 -6.61 14.83
CA GLY A 123 11.02 -5.52 14.41
C GLY A 123 11.09 -4.36 15.41
N GLY A 124 10.23 -4.31 16.43
CA GLY A 124 10.24 -3.29 17.47
C GLY A 124 10.45 -1.89 16.91
N GLU A 125 11.42 -1.15 17.44
CA GLU A 125 11.84 0.16 16.94
C GLU A 125 12.54 0.08 15.57
N GLU A 126 12.99 -1.10 15.13
CA GLU A 126 13.78 -1.25 13.93
C GLU A 126 12.98 -0.99 12.65
N PHE A 127 11.66 -1.29 12.63
CA PHE A 127 10.82 -1.23 11.43
C PHE A 127 9.67 -0.24 11.49
N ASN A 128 9.72 0.75 12.35
CA ASN A 128 8.64 1.72 12.56
C ASN A 128 8.30 2.52 11.30
N PHE A 129 9.30 2.85 10.49
CA PHE A 129 9.08 3.49 9.19
C PHE A 129 8.24 2.59 8.27
N SER A 130 8.61 1.32 8.11
CA SER A 130 7.88 0.37 7.26
C SER A 130 6.47 0.11 7.78
N TRP A 131 6.24 0.06 9.10
CA TRP A 131 4.91 0.03 9.69
C TRP A 131 4.06 1.21 9.26
N SER A 132 4.64 2.40 9.16
CA SER A 132 3.93 3.61 8.71
C SER A 132 3.53 3.51 7.24
N MET A 133 4.45 3.07 6.38
CA MET A 133 4.20 2.94 4.94
C MET A 133 3.14 1.87 4.64
N GLU A 134 3.25 0.68 5.23
CA GLU A 134 2.26 -0.39 5.10
C GLU A 134 0.92 0.02 5.72
N GLY A 135 0.93 0.74 6.85
CA GLY A 135 -0.29 1.27 7.48
C GLY A 135 -1.07 2.21 6.56
N SER A 136 -0.39 3.06 5.80
CA SER A 136 -1.05 3.92 4.81
C SER A 136 -1.65 3.10 3.65
N GLY A 137 -0.95 2.05 3.19
CA GLY A 137 -1.47 1.15 2.16
C GLY A 137 -2.67 0.33 2.62
N THR A 138 -2.68 -0.14 3.87
CA THR A 138 -3.83 -0.85 4.44
C THR A 138 -5.01 0.09 4.73
N ASP A 139 -4.77 1.36 5.08
CA ASP A 139 -5.84 2.37 5.18
C ASP A 139 -6.48 2.66 3.81
N PHE A 140 -5.70 2.67 2.73
CA PHE A 140 -6.23 2.73 1.36
C PHE A 140 -7.15 1.54 1.05
N ALA A 141 -6.78 0.34 1.46
CA ALA A 141 -7.59 -0.86 1.26
C ALA A 141 -8.92 -0.76 2.02
N ILE A 142 -8.90 -0.33 3.30
CA ILE A 142 -10.13 -0.11 4.09
C ILE A 142 -11.02 0.94 3.43
N ALA A 143 -10.43 2.06 2.96
CA ALA A 143 -11.16 3.09 2.22
C ALA A 143 -11.82 2.52 0.96
N SER A 144 -11.13 1.66 0.24
CA SER A 144 -11.65 1.04 -0.98
C SER A 144 -12.84 0.11 -0.70
N MET A 145 -12.80 -0.67 0.38
CA MET A 145 -13.95 -1.47 0.84
C MET A 145 -15.12 -0.59 1.27
N ALA A 146 -14.84 0.47 2.04
CA ALA A 146 -15.87 1.42 2.47
C ALA A 146 -16.55 2.08 1.27
N LYS A 147 -15.77 2.48 0.25
CA LYS A 147 -16.30 3.02 -1.00
C LYS A 147 -17.22 2.04 -1.70
N TYR A 148 -16.82 0.77 -1.83
CA TYR A 148 -17.64 -0.27 -2.45
C TYR A 148 -18.97 -0.41 -1.71
N LEU A 149 -18.94 -0.56 -0.38
CA LEU A 149 -20.14 -0.71 0.44
C LEU A 149 -21.05 0.54 0.42
N ARG A 150 -20.45 1.72 0.35
CA ARG A 150 -21.20 2.97 0.16
C ARG A 150 -21.93 2.99 -1.17
N ASP A 151 -21.24 2.59 -2.25
CA ASP A 151 -21.79 2.64 -3.62
C ASP A 151 -22.91 1.59 -3.81
N GLU A 152 -22.92 0.51 -3.01
CA GLU A 152 -24.01 -0.48 -2.95
C GLU A 152 -25.18 -0.05 -2.04
N ALA A 153 -24.98 0.90 -1.13
CA ALA A 153 -26.01 1.36 -0.20
C ALA A 153 -26.95 2.39 -0.85
N GLU A 154 -28.20 2.44 -0.39
CA GLU A 154 -29.15 3.46 -0.82
C GLU A 154 -28.63 4.86 -0.46
N LEU A 155 -28.54 5.74 -1.45
CA LEU A 155 -28.02 7.10 -1.29
C LEU A 155 -28.78 7.87 -0.18
N GLY A 156 -28.03 8.38 0.79
CA GLY A 156 -28.57 9.14 1.92
C GLY A 156 -29.12 8.29 3.06
N SER A 157 -29.06 6.95 2.97
CA SER A 157 -29.38 6.07 4.09
C SER A 157 -28.32 6.18 5.20
N GLU A 158 -28.62 5.69 6.41
CA GLU A 158 -27.67 5.61 7.51
C GLU A 158 -26.45 4.75 7.14
N ALA A 159 -26.68 3.67 6.40
CA ALA A 159 -25.59 2.82 5.90
C ALA A 159 -24.69 3.58 4.91
N TRP A 160 -25.30 4.29 3.96
CA TRP A 160 -24.54 5.13 3.02
C TRP A 160 -23.70 6.17 3.75
N GLN A 161 -24.30 6.88 4.71
CA GLN A 161 -23.58 7.92 5.47
C GLN A 161 -22.42 7.33 6.24
N LYS A 162 -22.64 6.23 6.96
CA LYS A 162 -21.59 5.50 7.69
C LYS A 162 -20.41 5.14 6.79
N TYR A 163 -20.67 4.46 5.67
CA TYR A 163 -19.60 4.04 4.78
C TYR A 163 -18.92 5.21 4.07
N ASN A 164 -19.66 6.30 3.82
CA ASN A 164 -19.07 7.52 3.27
C ASN A 164 -18.10 8.18 4.26
N ASP A 165 -18.46 8.28 5.54
CA ASP A 165 -17.61 8.85 6.57
C ASP A 165 -16.35 7.99 6.77
N GLU A 166 -16.49 6.67 6.81
CA GLU A 166 -15.37 5.72 6.88
C GLU A 166 -14.47 5.82 5.63
N TYR A 167 -15.04 5.92 4.44
CA TYR A 167 -14.29 6.14 3.20
C TYR A 167 -13.47 7.42 3.24
N LEU A 168 -14.06 8.54 3.64
CA LEU A 168 -13.36 9.82 3.71
C LEU A 168 -12.24 9.79 4.75
N TYR A 169 -12.50 9.19 5.90
CA TYR A 169 -11.51 9.06 6.97
C TYR A 169 -10.30 8.22 6.57
N PHE A 170 -10.53 7.01 6.07
CA PHE A 170 -9.44 6.13 5.69
C PHE A 170 -8.71 6.60 4.43
N THR A 171 -9.39 7.27 3.50
CA THR A 171 -8.74 7.95 2.36
C THR A 171 -7.77 9.02 2.85
N ALA A 172 -8.19 9.85 3.80
CA ALA A 172 -7.32 10.88 4.38
C ALA A 172 -6.15 10.27 5.18
N ARG A 173 -6.33 9.12 5.84
CA ARG A 173 -5.24 8.40 6.51
C ARG A 173 -4.29 7.72 5.51
N ALA A 174 -4.78 7.26 4.39
CA ALA A 174 -3.96 6.67 3.35
C ALA A 174 -2.91 7.66 2.79
N THR A 175 -3.15 8.98 2.89
CA THR A 175 -2.15 9.99 2.52
C THR A 175 -1.10 10.28 3.60
N ASN A 176 -1.17 9.64 4.77
CA ASN A 176 -0.23 9.87 5.87
C ASN A 176 1.24 9.54 5.53
N TYR A 177 1.51 8.74 4.50
CA TYR A 177 2.87 8.51 3.99
C TYR A 177 3.62 9.84 3.70
N VAL A 178 2.90 10.91 3.40
CA VAL A 178 3.46 12.25 3.13
C VAL A 178 4.16 12.85 4.35
N HIS A 179 3.79 12.48 5.58
CA HIS A 179 4.49 12.90 6.79
C HIS A 179 5.96 12.47 6.80
N LEU A 180 6.28 11.37 6.13
CA LEU A 180 7.62 10.80 6.05
C LEU A 180 8.41 11.27 4.83
N PHE A 181 7.82 12.11 3.97
CA PHE A 181 8.50 12.66 2.80
C PHE A 181 9.37 13.87 3.18
N ASN A 182 10.67 13.73 3.01
CA ASN A 182 11.67 14.79 3.14
C ASN A 182 12.02 15.31 1.75
N GLU A 183 11.82 16.61 1.50
CA GLU A 183 12.08 17.25 0.20
C GLU A 183 13.57 17.47 -0.09
N SER A 184 14.43 17.40 0.93
CA SER A 184 15.87 17.54 0.74
C SER A 184 16.45 16.44 -0.14
N MET A 185 17.61 16.68 -0.75
CA MET A 185 18.34 15.75 -1.60
C MET A 185 17.49 15.20 -2.77
N GLY A 186 16.51 15.99 -3.26
CA GLY A 186 15.63 15.59 -4.37
C GLY A 186 14.48 14.66 -4.02
N GLY A 187 14.15 14.54 -2.75
CA GLY A 187 12.99 13.83 -2.23
C GLY A 187 13.28 12.39 -1.79
N TRP A 188 12.96 12.10 -0.52
CA TRP A 188 13.13 10.77 0.10
C TRP A 188 12.08 10.53 1.18
N PHE A 189 11.61 9.30 1.29
CA PHE A 189 10.85 8.87 2.45
C PHE A 189 11.82 8.42 3.55
N ARG A 190 11.72 9.04 4.72
CA ARG A 190 12.68 8.86 5.83
C ARG A 190 11.97 8.74 7.16
N ALA A 191 12.58 7.99 8.09
CA ALA A 191 12.07 7.83 9.44
C ALA A 191 12.14 9.14 10.25
N LYS A 192 11.13 9.35 11.09
CA LYS A 192 11.03 10.47 12.04
C LYS A 192 11.01 9.99 13.48
N LYS A 193 11.40 10.88 14.38
CA LYS A 193 11.27 10.73 15.82
C LYS A 193 9.93 11.28 16.32
N SER A 194 9.62 11.02 17.59
CA SER A 194 8.39 11.46 18.26
C SER A 194 8.27 12.99 18.36
N ASP A 195 9.37 13.70 18.35
CA ASP A 195 9.41 15.17 18.31
C ASP A 195 9.23 15.77 16.90
N GLY A 196 9.04 14.93 15.88
CA GLY A 196 8.87 15.32 14.48
C GLY A 196 10.19 15.55 13.72
N THR A 197 11.35 15.44 14.37
CA THR A 197 12.64 15.55 13.69
C THR A 197 12.97 14.29 12.90
N TRP A 198 13.81 14.44 11.88
CA TRP A 198 14.30 13.31 11.10
C TRP A 198 15.25 12.44 11.94
N LEU A 199 15.18 11.11 11.78
CA LEU A 199 16.07 10.18 12.47
C LEU A 199 17.55 10.46 12.16
N GLN A 200 17.84 10.76 10.89
CA GLN A 200 19.17 11.08 10.38
C GLN A 200 19.18 12.50 9.80
N THR A 201 20.28 13.23 9.95
CA THR A 201 20.53 14.47 9.20
C THR A 201 20.78 14.15 7.73
N ASP A 202 20.83 15.16 6.86
CA ASP A 202 21.10 14.94 5.44
C ASP A 202 22.52 14.39 5.21
N GLU A 203 23.49 14.77 6.03
CA GLU A 203 24.86 14.28 5.96
C GLU A 203 25.01 12.82 6.45
N GLN A 204 24.08 12.36 7.28
CA GLN A 204 24.07 10.99 7.80
C GLN A 204 23.26 10.02 6.93
N PHE A 205 22.38 10.57 6.09
CA PHE A 205 21.46 9.78 5.32
C PHE A 205 22.13 9.16 4.10
N ASP A 206 22.16 7.83 4.08
CA ASP A 206 22.60 7.03 2.94
C ASP A 206 21.39 6.20 2.43
N PRO A 207 20.85 6.51 1.23
CA PRO A 207 19.67 5.82 0.72
C PRO A 207 19.91 4.35 0.36
N THR A 208 21.15 3.91 0.29
CA THR A 208 21.52 2.50 0.01
C THR A 208 21.56 1.65 1.29
N ALA A 209 21.57 2.29 2.46
CA ALA A 209 21.73 1.59 3.73
C ALA A 209 20.41 0.94 4.19
N GLN A 210 20.50 -0.33 4.57
CA GLN A 210 19.40 -1.04 5.24
C GLN A 210 19.27 -0.66 6.72
N GLY A 211 18.14 -0.97 7.32
CA GLY A 211 17.84 -0.56 8.70
C GLY A 211 17.27 0.85 8.74
N TYR A 212 17.51 1.58 9.83
CA TYR A 212 16.98 2.94 10.02
C TYR A 212 15.44 3.05 9.89
N GLY A 213 14.73 1.97 10.20
CA GLY A 213 13.28 1.88 10.10
C GLY A 213 12.77 1.13 8.87
N TYR A 214 13.61 0.85 7.88
CA TYR A 214 13.27 0.06 6.70
C TYR A 214 13.35 -1.44 7.00
N CYS A 215 12.25 -2.16 6.78
CA CYS A 215 12.18 -3.60 6.98
C CYS A 215 12.82 -4.31 5.79
N GLU A 216 13.93 -4.99 6.05
CA GLU A 216 14.63 -5.86 5.09
C GLU A 216 15.06 -5.20 3.78
N ASP A 217 15.07 -3.85 3.73
CA ASP A 217 15.36 -3.12 2.51
C ASP A 217 15.95 -1.73 2.80
N ASN A 218 16.07 -0.88 1.78
CA ASN A 218 16.64 0.45 1.84
C ASN A 218 15.66 1.54 1.36
N ALA A 219 16.08 2.80 1.40
CA ALA A 219 15.22 3.92 1.05
C ALA A 219 14.78 3.95 -0.42
N TYR A 220 15.53 3.36 -1.35
CA TYR A 220 15.14 3.28 -2.75
C TYR A 220 13.89 2.41 -2.95
N ASN A 221 13.79 1.28 -2.24
CA ASN A 221 12.67 0.34 -2.38
C ASN A 221 11.39 0.82 -1.70
N TYR A 222 11.50 1.74 -0.75
CA TYR A 222 10.36 2.41 -0.12
C TYR A 222 10.03 3.79 -0.72
N ALA A 223 10.69 4.18 -1.82
CA ALA A 223 10.49 5.49 -2.44
C ALA A 223 9.20 5.61 -3.27
N PHE A 224 8.45 4.53 -3.48
CA PHE A 224 7.41 4.45 -4.49
C PHE A 224 6.10 3.81 -3.99
N PRO A 225 5.36 4.41 -3.02
CA PRO A 225 4.04 3.89 -2.61
C PRO A 225 3.08 3.84 -3.81
N PRO A 226 2.46 2.65 -4.11
CA PRO A 226 1.79 2.44 -5.40
C PRO A 226 0.36 2.96 -5.47
N TYR A 227 -0.29 3.21 -4.33
CA TYR A 227 -1.72 3.56 -4.27
C TYR A 227 -2.03 5.04 -4.50
N ASP A 228 -0.99 5.89 -4.56
CA ASP A 228 -1.13 7.34 -4.81
C ASP A 228 -0.05 7.85 -5.78
N GLY A 229 0.00 7.30 -6.98
CA GLY A 229 1.04 7.63 -7.96
C GLY A 229 1.02 9.09 -8.42
N GLN A 230 -0.15 9.74 -8.52
CA GLN A 230 -0.24 11.17 -8.82
C GLN A 230 0.28 12.01 -7.64
N GLY A 231 -0.11 11.67 -6.41
CA GLY A 231 0.40 12.36 -5.22
C GLY A 231 1.92 12.23 -5.09
N LEU A 232 2.44 11.04 -5.37
CA LEU A 232 3.88 10.78 -5.41
C LEU A 232 4.60 11.63 -6.47
N ALA A 233 4.06 11.70 -7.69
CA ALA A 233 4.60 12.54 -8.76
C ALA A 233 4.64 14.01 -8.33
N ASN A 234 3.58 14.50 -7.69
CA ASN A 234 3.51 15.87 -7.18
C ASN A 234 4.59 16.15 -6.12
N LEU A 235 4.81 15.22 -5.19
CA LEU A 235 5.84 15.35 -4.16
C LEU A 235 7.25 15.43 -4.77
N TYR A 236 7.59 14.54 -5.69
CA TYR A 236 8.88 14.60 -6.37
C TYR A 236 9.01 15.83 -7.26
N GLY A 237 7.91 16.28 -7.89
CA GLY A 237 7.87 17.52 -8.65
C GLY A 237 8.25 18.73 -7.80
N MET A 238 7.69 18.83 -6.59
CA MET A 238 8.01 19.89 -5.63
C MET A 238 9.46 19.81 -5.15
N ALA A 239 9.92 18.62 -4.77
CA ALA A 239 11.28 18.43 -4.27
C ALA A 239 12.38 18.70 -5.31
N ARG A 240 12.06 18.61 -6.60
CA ARG A 240 13.01 18.75 -7.72
C ARG A 240 12.78 19.99 -8.58
N ASP A 241 11.76 20.78 -8.26
CA ASP A 241 11.32 21.95 -9.04
C ASP A 241 11.10 21.61 -10.52
N LYS A 242 10.31 20.55 -10.77
CA LYS A 242 10.03 20.00 -12.10
C LYS A 242 8.56 19.59 -12.24
N ASP A 243 8.14 19.34 -13.48
CA ASP A 243 6.90 18.60 -13.73
C ASP A 243 6.92 17.26 -12.97
N GLY A 244 5.82 16.94 -12.28
CA GLY A 244 5.76 15.80 -11.38
C GLY A 244 5.99 14.45 -12.07
N ARG A 245 5.44 14.26 -13.27
CA ARG A 245 5.61 13.02 -14.04
C ARG A 245 7.07 12.84 -14.48
N THR A 246 7.71 13.92 -14.89
CA THR A 246 9.14 13.93 -15.23
C THR A 246 9.99 13.67 -13.99
N ALA A 247 9.69 14.34 -12.87
CA ALA A 247 10.43 14.20 -11.62
C ALA A 247 10.35 12.78 -11.03
N LEU A 248 9.17 12.14 -11.08
CA LEU A 248 9.01 10.74 -10.67
C LEU A 248 9.77 9.80 -11.60
N GLY A 249 9.74 10.04 -12.92
CA GLY A 249 10.53 9.29 -13.89
C GLY A 249 12.03 9.40 -13.64
N ASP A 250 12.52 10.60 -13.33
CA ASP A 250 13.93 10.83 -12.99
C ASP A 250 14.32 10.11 -11.68
N LYS A 251 13.40 10.04 -10.70
CA LYS A 251 13.64 9.31 -9.45
C LYS A 251 13.72 7.80 -9.66
N LEU A 252 12.86 7.25 -10.51
CA LEU A 252 12.92 5.84 -10.90
C LEU A 252 14.21 5.54 -11.67
N ASP A 253 14.56 6.38 -12.65
CA ASP A 253 15.81 6.22 -13.42
C ASP A 253 17.04 6.30 -12.50
N GLU A 254 17.05 7.20 -11.51
CA GLU A 254 18.09 7.31 -10.48
C GLU A 254 18.24 5.98 -9.73
N ALA A 255 17.14 5.39 -9.29
CA ALA A 255 17.14 4.15 -8.52
C ALA A 255 17.70 2.95 -9.33
N TYR A 256 17.29 2.82 -10.58
CA TYR A 256 17.80 1.77 -11.47
C TYR A 256 19.23 1.99 -11.96
N ALA A 257 19.68 3.25 -12.03
CA ALA A 257 21.06 3.60 -12.45
C ALA A 257 22.05 3.63 -11.28
N ALA A 258 21.58 3.64 -10.04
CA ALA A 258 22.44 3.62 -8.87
C ALA A 258 23.36 2.37 -8.88
N GLU A 259 24.54 2.48 -8.31
CA GLU A 259 25.44 1.33 -8.19
C GLU A 259 24.79 0.22 -7.34
N ALA A 260 24.74 -0.99 -7.90
CA ALA A 260 24.21 -2.16 -7.20
C ALA A 260 25.21 -2.60 -6.10
N THR A 261 25.00 -2.11 -4.90
CA THR A 261 25.82 -2.39 -3.71
C THR A 261 25.01 -3.09 -2.63
N ALA A 262 25.68 -3.79 -1.73
CA ALA A 262 25.08 -4.33 -0.51
C ALA A 262 25.58 -3.50 0.68
N ASN A 263 24.73 -2.63 1.21
CA ASN A 263 25.02 -1.80 2.37
C ASN A 263 24.13 -2.19 3.55
N PRO A 264 24.62 -2.95 4.53
CA PRO A 264 23.81 -3.44 5.63
C PRO A 264 23.29 -2.32 6.56
N GLY A 265 23.91 -1.15 6.57
CA GLY A 265 23.52 -0.06 7.45
C GLY A 265 23.52 -0.47 8.93
N THR A 266 22.37 -0.34 9.60
CA THR A 266 22.17 -0.82 10.97
C THR A 266 21.63 -2.25 11.04
N TRP A 267 21.27 -2.84 9.91
CA TRP A 267 20.71 -4.18 9.82
C TRP A 267 21.74 -5.15 9.23
N THR A 268 22.37 -5.96 10.08
CA THR A 268 23.48 -6.82 9.67
C THR A 268 23.03 -8.27 9.47
N GLY A 269 23.49 -8.88 8.39
CA GLY A 269 23.36 -10.33 8.16
C GLY A 269 22.21 -10.76 7.26
N HIS A 270 21.57 -9.85 6.52
CA HIS A 270 20.48 -10.18 5.61
C HIS A 270 20.96 -10.52 4.21
N LYS A 271 20.51 -11.69 3.74
CA LYS A 271 20.78 -12.20 2.39
C LYS A 271 20.13 -11.31 1.30
N GLU A 272 18.96 -10.73 1.57
CA GLU A 272 18.18 -9.93 0.65
C GLU A 272 18.99 -8.78 0.05
N ASN A 273 19.84 -8.15 0.86
CA ASN A 273 20.74 -7.08 0.43
C ASN A 273 21.79 -7.56 -0.59
N TRP A 274 22.33 -8.75 -0.39
CA TRP A 274 23.29 -9.35 -1.32
C TRP A 274 22.61 -9.86 -2.59
N GLU A 275 21.46 -10.48 -2.46
CA GLU A 275 20.65 -10.94 -3.58
C GLU A 275 20.23 -9.75 -4.45
N GLY A 276 19.74 -8.66 -3.85
CA GLY A 276 19.40 -7.42 -4.54
C GLY A 276 20.57 -6.84 -5.34
N ARG A 277 21.77 -6.76 -4.71
CA ARG A 277 23.01 -6.38 -5.41
C ARG A 277 23.29 -7.30 -6.62
N ASP A 278 23.12 -8.60 -6.44
CA ASP A 278 23.47 -9.59 -7.45
C ASP A 278 22.47 -9.64 -8.61
N ALA A 279 21.23 -9.18 -8.39
CA ALA A 279 20.25 -8.98 -9.45
C ALA A 279 20.66 -7.90 -10.47
N LYS A 280 21.57 -6.98 -10.13
CA LYS A 280 22.10 -5.93 -11.01
C LYS A 280 21.02 -5.04 -11.63
N GLN A 281 20.06 -4.63 -10.83
CA GLN A 281 19.02 -3.66 -11.19
C GLN A 281 19.15 -2.35 -10.38
N GLY A 282 20.36 -1.84 -10.26
CA GLY A 282 20.67 -0.67 -9.44
C GLY A 282 20.43 -0.97 -7.97
N GLN A 283 19.69 -0.09 -7.31
CA GLN A 283 19.25 -0.25 -5.92
C GLN A 283 17.81 -0.76 -5.80
N ILE A 284 17.21 -1.24 -6.89
CA ILE A 284 15.89 -1.88 -6.86
C ILE A 284 16.07 -3.37 -6.61
N HIS A 285 15.62 -3.81 -5.45
CA HIS A 285 15.81 -5.18 -4.97
C HIS A 285 14.64 -6.07 -5.36
N MET A 286 14.53 -6.39 -6.67
CA MET A 286 13.48 -7.30 -7.19
C MET A 286 13.55 -8.72 -6.58
N THR A 287 14.50 -8.98 -5.72
CA THR A 287 14.61 -10.20 -4.92
C THR A 287 13.77 -10.18 -3.65
N ASN A 288 13.19 -9.00 -3.30
CA ASN A 288 12.33 -8.82 -2.14
C ASN A 288 11.01 -8.13 -2.55
N GLN A 289 9.90 -8.59 -2.02
CA GLN A 289 8.53 -8.27 -2.44
C GLN A 289 8.16 -6.78 -2.35
N PRO A 290 8.66 -5.97 -1.39
CA PRO A 290 8.39 -4.53 -1.38
C PRO A 290 8.79 -3.79 -2.65
N ALA A 291 9.70 -4.34 -3.48
CA ALA A 291 10.17 -3.73 -4.72
C ALA A 291 9.35 -4.14 -5.97
N HIS A 292 8.53 -5.18 -5.90
CA HIS A 292 7.94 -5.85 -7.06
C HIS A 292 6.99 -4.97 -7.89
N HIS A 293 6.40 -3.94 -7.31
CA HIS A 293 5.54 -2.98 -8.02
C HIS A 293 6.33 -1.86 -8.72
N ILE A 294 7.61 -1.64 -8.35
CA ILE A 294 8.39 -0.46 -8.79
C ILE A 294 8.52 -0.35 -10.31
N PRO A 295 8.74 -1.42 -11.10
CA PRO A 295 8.78 -1.32 -12.56
C PRO A 295 7.49 -0.73 -13.16
N TYR A 296 6.35 -0.95 -12.50
CA TYR A 296 5.04 -0.46 -12.95
C TYR A 296 4.77 0.99 -12.55
N MET A 297 5.56 1.56 -11.63
CA MET A 297 5.43 2.98 -11.26
C MET A 297 5.78 3.93 -12.40
N TYR A 298 6.51 3.47 -13.42
CA TYR A 298 6.70 4.26 -14.63
C TYR A 298 5.40 4.62 -15.36
N LEU A 299 4.31 3.90 -15.13
CA LEU A 299 2.99 4.22 -15.70
C LEU A 299 2.44 5.58 -15.23
N TYR A 300 2.95 6.12 -14.12
CA TYR A 300 2.64 7.46 -13.63
C TYR A 300 3.60 8.56 -14.14
N THR A 301 4.50 8.23 -15.07
CA THR A 301 5.55 9.15 -15.52
C THR A 301 5.34 9.63 -16.97
N ASP A 302 6.26 10.46 -17.45
CA ASP A 302 6.35 10.89 -18.85
C ASP A 302 7.00 9.82 -19.77
N ARG A 303 7.38 8.67 -19.20
CA ARG A 303 8.05 7.57 -19.91
C ARG A 303 7.49 6.19 -19.54
N PRO A 304 6.17 5.94 -19.72
CA PRO A 304 5.53 4.68 -19.32
C PRO A 304 6.10 3.43 -20.00
N TRP A 305 6.72 3.58 -21.15
CA TRP A 305 7.38 2.47 -21.87
C TRP A 305 8.56 1.82 -21.10
N ARG A 306 9.14 2.52 -20.11
CA ARG A 306 10.20 1.95 -19.27
C ARG A 306 9.71 0.78 -18.42
N THR A 307 8.41 0.70 -18.14
CA THR A 307 7.81 -0.51 -17.56
C THR A 307 8.18 -1.75 -18.37
N ALA A 308 8.06 -1.68 -19.70
CA ALA A 308 8.44 -2.81 -20.57
C ALA A 308 9.93 -3.16 -20.50
N GLU A 309 10.80 -2.18 -20.32
CA GLU A 309 12.25 -2.40 -20.23
C GLU A 309 12.61 -3.19 -18.96
N PHE A 310 12.11 -2.75 -17.80
CA PHE A 310 12.47 -3.37 -16.52
C PHE A 310 11.71 -4.67 -16.24
N VAL A 311 10.43 -4.75 -16.61
CA VAL A 311 9.66 -6.00 -16.50
C VAL A 311 10.29 -7.08 -17.38
N ARG A 312 10.68 -6.75 -18.63
CA ARG A 312 11.32 -7.74 -19.50
C ARG A 312 12.73 -8.08 -19.06
N ASP A 313 13.51 -7.14 -18.53
CA ASP A 313 14.82 -7.45 -17.95
C ASP A 313 14.69 -8.46 -16.80
N THR A 314 13.70 -8.25 -15.91
CA THR A 314 13.43 -9.18 -14.82
C THR A 314 13.00 -10.56 -15.33
N LEU A 315 12.00 -10.62 -16.23
CA LEU A 315 11.49 -11.87 -16.78
C LEU A 315 12.53 -12.65 -17.58
N ASP A 316 13.29 -11.98 -18.43
CA ASP A 316 14.22 -12.61 -19.39
C ASP A 316 15.54 -13.03 -18.73
N ARG A 317 15.93 -12.40 -17.62
CA ARG A 317 17.27 -12.57 -17.04
C ARG A 317 17.26 -13.20 -15.65
N LEU A 318 16.22 -12.96 -14.85
CA LEU A 318 16.22 -13.32 -13.44
C LEU A 318 15.33 -14.54 -13.12
N PHE A 319 14.46 -14.94 -14.03
CA PHE A 319 13.70 -16.20 -13.90
C PHE A 319 14.33 -17.26 -14.82
N VAL A 320 15.16 -18.13 -14.23
CA VAL A 320 15.95 -19.13 -14.95
C VAL A 320 15.45 -20.54 -14.60
N GLY A 321 14.32 -20.94 -15.17
CA GLY A 321 13.69 -22.24 -14.91
C GLY A 321 14.30 -23.45 -15.61
N GLU A 322 15.32 -23.28 -16.49
CA GLU A 322 15.91 -24.33 -17.32
C GLU A 322 17.12 -25.00 -16.67
N GLU A 323 17.69 -24.44 -15.61
CA GLU A 323 18.89 -24.93 -14.97
C GLU A 323 18.61 -25.66 -13.66
N VAL A 324 19.53 -26.53 -13.26
CA VAL A 324 19.49 -27.17 -11.93
C VAL A 324 19.86 -26.14 -10.89
N GLY A 325 18.89 -25.77 -10.05
CA GLY A 325 19.06 -24.78 -9.00
C GLY A 325 17.79 -23.99 -8.73
N GLN A 326 17.94 -22.84 -8.10
CA GLN A 326 16.82 -21.93 -7.83
C GLN A 326 16.37 -21.25 -9.11
N GLY A 327 15.09 -21.42 -9.48
CA GLY A 327 14.50 -20.80 -10.65
C GLY A 327 14.05 -19.35 -10.44
N TYR A 328 14.13 -18.84 -9.21
CA TYR A 328 13.71 -17.50 -8.79
C TYR A 328 14.88 -16.64 -8.37
N LEU A 329 14.68 -15.34 -8.45
CA LEU A 329 15.68 -14.35 -8.05
C LEU A 329 15.77 -14.13 -6.52
N GLY A 330 14.75 -14.56 -5.76
CA GLY A 330 14.63 -14.43 -4.31
C GLY A 330 13.73 -15.52 -3.72
N ASP A 331 13.21 -15.30 -2.52
CA ASP A 331 12.26 -16.22 -1.89
C ASP A 331 10.87 -16.11 -2.54
N ASP A 332 10.22 -17.26 -2.75
CA ASP A 332 8.91 -17.32 -3.41
C ASP A 332 7.77 -16.76 -2.55
N ASP A 333 7.93 -16.76 -1.25
CA ASP A 333 7.00 -16.22 -0.24
C ASP A 333 5.53 -16.55 -0.52
N ASN A 334 5.23 -17.87 -0.44
CA ASN A 334 3.90 -18.43 -0.60
C ASN A 334 3.26 -18.17 -1.97
N GLY A 335 4.08 -18.23 -3.00
CA GLY A 335 3.63 -18.08 -4.38
C GLY A 335 3.64 -16.64 -4.86
N GLU A 336 4.13 -15.67 -4.07
CA GLU A 336 4.15 -14.27 -4.51
C GLU A 336 5.03 -14.09 -5.74
N LEU A 337 6.25 -14.58 -5.71
CA LEU A 337 7.19 -14.43 -6.81
C LEU A 337 6.76 -15.24 -8.05
N SER A 338 6.22 -16.45 -7.84
CA SER A 338 5.60 -17.24 -8.92
C SER A 338 4.43 -16.51 -9.56
N ALA A 339 3.56 -15.90 -8.76
CA ALA A 339 2.41 -15.13 -9.24
C ALA A 339 2.85 -13.83 -9.94
N TRP A 340 3.92 -13.17 -9.47
CA TRP A 340 4.53 -12.04 -10.17
C TRP A 340 4.98 -12.43 -11.58
N TYR A 341 5.69 -13.56 -11.70
CA TYR A 341 6.10 -14.09 -13.02
C TYR A 341 4.89 -14.34 -13.92
N VAL A 342 3.87 -15.03 -13.42
CA VAL A 342 2.68 -15.38 -14.21
C VAL A 342 1.93 -14.13 -14.67
N LEU A 343 1.64 -13.20 -13.74
CA LEU A 343 0.93 -11.95 -14.04
C LEU A 343 1.74 -11.07 -15.01
N SER A 344 3.01 -10.84 -14.72
CA SER A 344 3.87 -10.02 -15.56
C SER A 344 4.07 -10.62 -16.95
N SER A 345 4.15 -11.96 -17.07
CA SER A 345 4.23 -12.66 -18.36
C SER A 345 2.95 -12.50 -19.20
N MET A 346 1.81 -12.27 -18.56
CA MET A 346 0.54 -11.94 -19.22
C MET A 346 0.44 -10.46 -19.63
N GLY A 347 1.37 -9.62 -19.17
CA GLY A 347 1.30 -8.17 -19.33
C GLY A 347 0.32 -7.51 -18.38
N LEU A 348 0.04 -8.11 -17.23
CA LEU A 348 -0.90 -7.65 -16.21
C LEU A 348 -0.21 -7.50 -14.87
N TYR A 349 -0.62 -6.51 -14.06
CA TYR A 349 -0.10 -6.36 -12.70
C TYR A 349 -1.12 -5.66 -11.76
N PRO A 350 -1.37 -6.17 -10.55
CA PRO A 350 -2.29 -5.56 -9.58
C PRO A 350 -1.58 -4.45 -8.79
N LEU A 351 -1.31 -3.31 -9.45
CA LEU A 351 -0.41 -2.26 -8.94
C LEU A 351 -0.82 -1.66 -7.58
N THR A 352 -2.10 -1.42 -7.37
CA THR A 352 -2.60 -0.66 -6.22
C THR A 352 -3.24 -1.52 -5.11
N ASN A 353 -3.20 -2.84 -5.23
CA ASN A 353 -3.74 -3.85 -4.29
C ASN A 353 -4.82 -3.35 -3.30
N GLY A 354 -6.08 -3.40 -3.73
CA GLY A 354 -7.23 -3.00 -2.90
C GLY A 354 -8.39 -2.42 -3.70
N ASN A 355 -8.14 -1.86 -4.88
CA ASN A 355 -9.21 -1.32 -5.75
C ASN A 355 -9.53 -2.21 -6.95
N GLY A 356 -8.91 -3.39 -7.07
CA GLY A 356 -9.13 -4.33 -8.16
C GLY A 356 -8.59 -3.88 -9.53
N VAL A 357 -8.01 -2.71 -9.65
CA VAL A 357 -7.44 -2.19 -10.90
C VAL A 357 -6.22 -3.01 -11.29
N THR A 358 -6.11 -3.31 -12.58
CA THR A 358 -4.99 -4.07 -13.13
C THR A 358 -4.19 -3.20 -14.08
N ALA A 359 -2.95 -2.90 -13.75
CA ALA A 359 -2.01 -2.17 -14.60
C ALA A 359 -1.59 -3.02 -15.79
N ILE A 360 -1.31 -2.36 -16.92
CA ILE A 360 -0.83 -2.98 -18.15
C ILE A 360 0.68 -2.88 -18.21
N GLY A 361 1.34 -4.03 -18.24
CA GLY A 361 2.76 -4.17 -18.53
C GLY A 361 3.03 -4.56 -19.98
N THR A 362 3.93 -5.53 -20.18
CA THR A 362 4.31 -6.03 -21.50
C THR A 362 4.21 -7.56 -21.51
N PRO A 363 3.41 -8.15 -22.42
CA PRO A 363 3.32 -9.61 -22.52
C PRO A 363 4.67 -10.27 -22.86
N LEU A 364 4.87 -11.50 -22.35
CA LEU A 364 6.03 -12.34 -22.67
C LEU A 364 5.71 -13.32 -23.82
N PHE A 365 4.46 -13.76 -23.93
CA PHE A 365 4.01 -14.78 -24.87
C PHE A 365 3.09 -14.20 -25.95
N GLU A 366 3.14 -14.76 -27.16
CA GLU A 366 2.28 -14.35 -28.27
C GLU A 366 0.80 -14.61 -27.98
N LYS A 367 0.50 -15.63 -27.17
CA LYS A 367 -0.86 -15.97 -26.78
C LYS A 367 -0.90 -16.60 -25.41
N VAL A 368 -1.79 -16.10 -24.57
CA VAL A 368 -2.18 -16.73 -23.31
C VAL A 368 -3.70 -16.91 -23.32
N THR A 369 -4.19 -18.05 -22.84
CA THR A 369 -5.63 -18.26 -22.62
C THR A 369 -5.84 -18.78 -21.22
N ILE A 370 -6.69 -18.10 -20.46
CA ILE A 370 -7.12 -18.50 -19.12
C ILE A 370 -8.53 -19.05 -19.26
N HIS A 371 -8.73 -20.31 -18.89
CA HIS A 371 -10.04 -20.95 -18.80
C HIS A 371 -10.49 -20.91 -17.34
N ARG A 372 -11.63 -20.28 -17.09
CA ARG A 372 -12.25 -20.21 -15.77
C ARG A 372 -13.50 -21.07 -15.73
N ASP A 373 -13.98 -21.38 -14.53
CA ASP A 373 -15.21 -22.12 -14.33
C ASP A 373 -16.39 -21.42 -15.02
N GLY A 374 -17.45 -22.17 -15.34
CA GLY A 374 -18.59 -21.64 -16.09
C GLY A 374 -18.33 -21.37 -17.57
N GLY A 375 -17.16 -21.73 -18.11
CA GLY A 375 -16.79 -21.51 -19.51
C GLY A 375 -16.27 -20.10 -19.82
N HIS A 376 -16.00 -19.30 -18.79
CA HIS A 376 -15.42 -17.97 -18.94
C HIS A 376 -13.99 -18.05 -19.44
N THR A 377 -13.58 -17.10 -20.29
CA THR A 377 -12.23 -17.09 -20.87
C THR A 377 -11.63 -15.69 -20.89
N ILE A 378 -10.32 -15.62 -20.59
CA ILE A 378 -9.51 -14.43 -20.87
C ILE A 378 -8.45 -14.85 -21.89
N THR A 379 -8.42 -14.21 -23.03
CA THR A 379 -7.43 -14.41 -24.09
C THR A 379 -6.57 -13.16 -24.22
N ILE A 380 -5.26 -13.34 -24.16
CA ILE A 380 -4.26 -12.27 -24.36
C ILE A 380 -3.50 -12.61 -25.62
N LEU A 381 -3.47 -11.70 -26.56
CA LEU A 381 -2.79 -11.84 -27.85
C LEU A 381 -1.75 -10.74 -27.99
N ALA A 382 -0.50 -11.13 -28.28
CA ALA A 382 0.60 -10.21 -28.55
C ALA A 382 1.46 -10.77 -29.71
N PRO A 383 0.91 -10.78 -30.94
CA PRO A 383 1.61 -11.35 -32.09
C PRO A 383 2.98 -10.72 -32.32
N GLY A 384 4.01 -11.53 -32.51
CA GLY A 384 5.36 -11.10 -32.79
C GLY A 384 6.10 -10.50 -31.59
N VAL A 385 5.59 -10.66 -30.36
CA VAL A 385 6.32 -10.26 -29.15
C VAL A 385 7.66 -11.00 -29.06
N SER A 386 8.73 -10.28 -28.72
CA SER A 386 10.07 -10.85 -28.55
C SER A 386 10.88 -9.98 -27.56
N ARG A 387 12.15 -10.32 -27.33
CA ARG A 387 13.06 -9.48 -26.54
C ARG A 387 13.25 -8.09 -27.14
N GLU A 388 13.28 -7.98 -28.46
CA GLU A 388 13.39 -6.72 -29.20
C GLU A 388 12.03 -6.05 -29.35
N ASN A 389 10.97 -6.83 -29.66
CA ASN A 389 9.62 -6.36 -29.93
C ASN A 389 8.79 -6.37 -28.66
N LYS A 390 9.17 -5.56 -27.68
CA LYS A 390 8.62 -5.59 -26.31
C LYS A 390 7.77 -4.37 -25.91
N TYR A 391 7.77 -3.32 -26.73
CA TYR A 391 7.05 -2.10 -26.40
C TYR A 391 5.62 -2.15 -26.90
N VAL A 392 4.67 -1.93 -26.01
CA VAL A 392 3.26 -1.80 -26.36
C VAL A 392 3.06 -0.54 -27.20
N GLN A 393 2.49 -0.69 -28.40
CA GLN A 393 2.11 0.41 -29.29
C GLN A 393 0.64 0.77 -29.15
N SER A 394 -0.22 -0.24 -28.98
CA SER A 394 -1.65 -0.10 -28.72
C SER A 394 -2.19 -1.34 -28.02
N LEU A 395 -3.34 -1.19 -27.40
CA LEU A 395 -4.12 -2.27 -26.80
C LEU A 395 -5.58 -2.13 -27.23
N SER A 396 -6.23 -3.24 -27.57
CA SER A 396 -7.70 -3.32 -27.63
C SER A 396 -8.26 -4.32 -26.65
N VAL A 397 -9.47 -4.03 -26.15
CA VAL A 397 -10.28 -4.90 -25.30
C VAL A 397 -11.55 -5.28 -26.05
N ASN A 398 -11.69 -6.56 -26.41
CA ASN A 398 -12.81 -7.04 -27.25
C ASN A 398 -12.99 -6.19 -28.54
N GLY A 399 -11.89 -5.81 -29.18
CA GLY A 399 -11.86 -5.02 -30.40
C GLY A 399 -12.06 -3.52 -30.21
N VAL A 400 -12.19 -3.03 -28.98
CA VAL A 400 -12.29 -1.59 -28.68
C VAL A 400 -10.95 -1.08 -28.20
N GLU A 401 -10.42 -0.02 -28.83
CA GLU A 401 -9.14 0.59 -28.47
C GLU A 401 -9.15 1.08 -27.02
N GLN A 402 -8.07 0.77 -26.29
CA GLN A 402 -7.81 1.18 -24.93
C GLN A 402 -6.53 2.02 -24.87
N THR A 403 -6.67 3.30 -24.52
CA THR A 403 -5.51 4.21 -24.38
C THR A 403 -4.91 4.17 -22.97
N ALA A 404 -5.75 3.89 -21.95
CA ALA A 404 -5.31 3.80 -20.56
C ALA A 404 -4.35 2.62 -20.34
N THR A 405 -3.36 2.84 -19.47
CA THR A 405 -2.36 1.84 -19.08
C THR A 405 -2.85 0.91 -17.97
N TYR A 406 -4.15 0.81 -17.80
CA TYR A 406 -4.81 -0.03 -16.81
C TYR A 406 -6.17 -0.54 -17.29
N LEU A 407 -6.66 -1.57 -16.63
CA LEU A 407 -8.01 -2.10 -16.77
C LEU A 407 -8.77 -1.91 -15.46
N MET A 408 -10.01 -1.43 -15.57
CA MET A 408 -10.93 -1.44 -14.44
C MET A 408 -11.34 -2.89 -14.10
N PRO A 409 -11.68 -3.18 -12.83
CA PRO A 409 -11.92 -4.55 -12.38
C PRO A 409 -12.96 -5.31 -13.20
N GLU A 410 -14.04 -4.66 -13.59
CA GLU A 410 -15.16 -5.25 -14.34
C GLU A 410 -14.76 -5.75 -15.73
N VAL A 411 -13.63 -5.32 -16.26
CA VAL A 411 -13.17 -5.80 -17.58
C VAL A 411 -12.81 -7.27 -17.49
N LEU A 412 -12.03 -7.67 -16.49
CA LEU A 412 -11.59 -9.06 -16.32
C LEU A 412 -12.68 -9.97 -15.71
N GLN A 413 -13.80 -9.41 -15.24
CA GLN A 413 -14.96 -10.17 -14.73
C GLN A 413 -15.89 -10.68 -15.82
N ARG A 414 -15.79 -10.16 -17.05
CA ARG A 414 -16.67 -10.54 -18.16
C ARG A 414 -16.52 -12.01 -18.51
N GLU A 415 -17.58 -12.61 -19.07
CA GLU A 415 -17.56 -14.02 -19.51
C GLU A 415 -16.43 -14.29 -20.52
N THR A 416 -16.27 -13.39 -21.49
CA THR A 416 -15.23 -13.48 -22.51
C THR A 416 -14.49 -12.16 -22.63
N VAL A 417 -13.18 -12.21 -22.48
CA VAL A 417 -12.28 -11.05 -22.63
C VAL A 417 -11.17 -11.41 -23.61
N THR A 418 -10.96 -10.55 -24.58
CA THR A 418 -9.78 -10.60 -25.46
C THR A 418 -9.02 -9.30 -25.32
N LEU A 419 -7.79 -9.39 -24.86
CA LEU A 419 -6.80 -8.30 -24.83
C LEU A 419 -5.86 -8.53 -26.03
N GLU A 420 -5.85 -7.56 -26.96
CA GLU A 420 -4.99 -7.68 -28.15
C GLU A 420 -3.99 -6.53 -28.18
N PHE A 421 -2.73 -6.88 -28.05
CA PHE A 421 -1.59 -5.96 -28.05
C PHE A 421 -0.97 -5.85 -29.43
N THR A 422 -0.70 -4.62 -29.84
CA THR A 422 0.25 -4.35 -30.94
C THR A 422 1.60 -4.04 -30.33
N MET A 423 2.61 -4.83 -30.70
CA MET A 423 3.95 -4.72 -30.16
C MET A 423 4.89 -3.98 -31.12
N GLY A 424 5.96 -3.37 -30.60
CA GLY A 424 6.97 -2.64 -31.38
C GLY A 424 8.36 -2.76 -30.80
N THR A 425 9.38 -2.50 -31.64
CA THR A 425 10.80 -2.54 -31.26
C THR A 425 11.29 -1.22 -30.66
N THR A 426 10.47 -0.18 -30.69
CA THR A 426 10.79 1.15 -30.16
C THR A 426 9.67 1.63 -29.23
N PRO A 427 9.97 2.45 -28.20
CA PRO A 427 8.97 3.02 -27.32
C PRO A 427 7.86 3.76 -28.06
N SER A 428 6.60 3.51 -27.67
CA SER A 428 5.45 4.31 -28.15
C SER A 428 5.57 5.75 -27.67
N LYS A 429 5.19 6.68 -28.52
CA LYS A 429 5.12 8.11 -28.20
C LYS A 429 3.68 8.61 -28.04
N THR A 430 2.70 7.69 -28.10
CA THR A 430 1.28 8.01 -28.08
C THR A 430 0.53 7.20 -27.02
N TRP A 431 0.76 5.89 -26.93
CA TRP A 431 0.06 5.02 -25.99
C TRP A 431 0.53 5.27 -24.54
N GLY A 432 -0.41 5.50 -23.64
CA GLY A 432 -0.15 5.72 -22.21
C GLY A 432 0.50 7.07 -21.88
N MET A 433 0.61 7.98 -22.85
CA MET A 433 1.33 9.24 -22.67
C MET A 433 0.54 10.36 -22.00
N LYS A 434 -0.78 10.26 -21.99
CA LYS A 434 -1.65 11.31 -21.41
C LYS A 434 -1.84 11.08 -19.90
N GLY A 435 -2.08 12.15 -19.15
CA GLY A 435 -2.40 12.05 -17.72
C GLY A 435 -3.66 11.21 -17.44
N ALA A 436 -4.66 11.28 -18.33
CA ALA A 436 -5.87 10.47 -18.23
C ALA A 436 -5.65 8.95 -18.50
N ASP A 437 -4.51 8.59 -19.07
CA ASP A 437 -4.17 7.19 -19.36
C ASP A 437 -3.47 6.50 -18.17
N MET A 438 -3.10 7.25 -17.12
CA MET A 438 -2.43 6.72 -15.93
C MET A 438 -3.40 5.92 -15.04
N PRO A 439 -2.92 4.92 -14.29
CA PRO A 439 -3.75 4.24 -13.30
C PRO A 439 -4.38 5.22 -12.29
N PRO A 440 -5.55 4.90 -11.71
CA PRO A 440 -6.18 5.73 -10.68
C PRO A 440 -5.26 5.99 -9.49
N SER A 441 -5.45 7.14 -8.83
CA SER A 441 -4.67 7.61 -7.69
C SER A 441 -5.61 8.21 -6.65
N ILE A 442 -5.20 8.27 -5.37
CA ILE A 442 -5.96 8.97 -4.32
C ILE A 442 -5.96 10.47 -4.59
N THR A 443 -4.77 11.02 -4.86
CA THR A 443 -4.61 12.44 -5.12
C THR A 443 -5.06 12.80 -6.54
N GLU A 444 -5.88 13.82 -6.63
CA GLU A 444 -6.30 14.43 -7.90
C GLU A 444 -5.58 15.78 -8.10
N GLY A 445 -5.27 16.10 -9.36
CA GLY A 445 -4.62 17.36 -9.71
C GLY A 445 -3.12 17.40 -9.34
N THR A 446 -2.55 18.61 -9.25
CA THR A 446 -1.11 18.85 -9.13
C THR A 446 -0.65 19.33 -7.75
N GLY A 447 -1.57 19.37 -6.78
CA GLY A 447 -1.29 19.80 -5.41
C GLY A 447 -0.60 18.72 -4.57
N ARG A 448 -0.01 19.16 -3.44
CA ARG A 448 0.47 18.22 -2.42
C ARG A 448 -0.72 17.39 -1.88
N PRO A 449 -0.56 16.09 -1.65
CA PRO A 449 -1.60 15.29 -1.01
C PRO A 449 -2.03 15.88 0.33
N GLN A 450 -3.34 15.92 0.58
CA GLN A 450 -3.90 16.52 1.79
C GLN A 450 -3.66 15.60 2.99
N LEU A 451 -3.24 16.19 4.10
CA LEU A 451 -3.04 15.49 5.36
C LEU A 451 -4.14 15.86 6.37
N LEU A 452 -4.49 14.91 7.21
CA LEU A 452 -5.22 15.22 8.44
C LEU A 452 -4.31 16.00 9.38
N VAL A 453 -4.86 17.05 9.97
CA VAL A 453 -4.15 17.87 10.95
C VAL A 453 -4.91 17.77 12.28
N ASP A 454 -4.24 17.29 13.31
CA ASP A 454 -4.79 17.33 14.67
C ASP A 454 -4.74 18.79 15.18
N HIS A 455 -5.91 19.37 15.37
CA HIS A 455 -6.09 20.70 15.92
C HIS A 455 -6.29 20.69 17.44
N THR A 456 -6.29 19.54 18.08
CA THR A 456 -6.38 19.44 19.54
C THR A 456 -4.98 19.57 20.16
N LYS A 457 -4.91 20.28 21.28
CA LYS A 457 -3.66 20.35 22.07
C LYS A 457 -3.58 19.16 23.02
N THR A 458 -2.45 18.51 23.07
CA THR A 458 -2.19 17.34 23.94
C THR A 458 -2.18 17.68 25.44
N GLU A 459 -2.10 18.95 25.81
CA GLU A 459 -2.08 19.41 27.20
C GLU A 459 -3.07 20.58 27.41
N VAL A 460 -4.34 20.35 27.11
CA VAL A 460 -5.37 21.35 27.38
C VAL A 460 -5.80 21.24 28.83
N SER A 461 -5.52 22.27 29.62
CA SER A 461 -6.06 22.41 30.98
C SER A 461 -7.51 22.86 30.92
N THR A 462 -8.33 22.34 31.85
CA THR A 462 -9.68 22.85 32.08
C THR A 462 -9.60 24.30 32.56
N VAL A 463 -10.15 25.24 31.76
CA VAL A 463 -10.25 26.64 32.13
C VAL A 463 -11.70 27.08 31.96
N GLU A 464 -12.30 27.58 33.04
CA GLU A 464 -13.55 28.33 32.95
C GLU A 464 -13.24 29.77 32.49
N GLY A 465 -13.73 30.15 31.31
CA GLY A 465 -13.73 31.50 30.84
C GLY A 465 -12.82 31.80 29.65
N GLY A 466 -13.41 32.43 28.63
CA GLY A 466 -12.82 32.69 27.34
C GLY A 466 -11.55 33.53 27.35
N GLY A 467 -10.56 33.08 26.65
CA GLY A 467 -9.33 33.72 26.26
C GLY A 467 -8.97 33.38 24.82
N ASN A 468 -7.86 33.92 24.31
CA ASN A 468 -7.37 33.62 22.94
C ASN A 468 -6.68 32.26 22.80
N GLU A 469 -6.86 31.35 23.73
CA GLU A 469 -6.30 30.01 23.72
C GLU A 469 -7.42 28.97 23.69
N ASP A 470 -7.13 27.78 23.14
CA ASP A 470 -8.07 26.66 23.18
C ASP A 470 -8.41 26.29 24.62
N THR A 471 -9.68 26.07 24.90
CA THR A 471 -10.17 25.74 26.23
C THR A 471 -11.14 24.59 26.19
N ILE A 472 -11.23 23.86 27.31
CA ILE A 472 -12.22 22.81 27.50
C ILE A 472 -13.15 23.19 28.65
N ALA A 473 -14.46 23.10 28.40
CA ALA A 473 -15.48 23.09 29.41
C ALA A 473 -16.05 21.68 29.56
N THR A 474 -16.05 21.14 30.77
CA THR A 474 -16.53 19.78 31.03
C THR A 474 -16.86 19.58 32.52
N ASN A 475 -17.74 18.62 32.79
CA ASN A 475 -17.95 18.07 34.12
C ASN A 475 -17.27 16.70 34.31
N ALA A 476 -16.43 16.29 33.35
CA ALA A 476 -15.63 15.08 33.46
C ALA A 476 -14.36 15.29 34.29
N LYS A 477 -13.82 14.19 34.82
CA LYS A 477 -12.50 14.14 35.46
C LYS A 477 -11.48 13.56 34.50
N ASN A 478 -10.21 13.94 34.69
CA ASN A 478 -9.06 13.44 33.91
C ASN A 478 -9.18 13.73 32.40
N THR A 479 -9.68 14.88 32.02
CA THR A 479 -9.93 15.26 30.63
C THR A 479 -8.66 15.36 29.79
N GLU A 480 -7.50 15.57 30.40
CA GLU A 480 -6.19 15.52 29.74
C GLU A 480 -5.92 14.15 29.06
N LYS A 481 -6.61 13.10 29.51
CA LYS A 481 -6.51 11.75 28.92
C LYS A 481 -7.19 11.63 27.57
N LEU A 482 -8.09 12.55 27.23
CA LEU A 482 -8.72 12.59 25.91
C LEU A 482 -7.80 13.15 24.81
N PHE A 483 -6.73 13.83 25.23
CA PHE A 483 -5.80 14.55 24.33
C PHE A 483 -4.35 14.07 24.49
N ASN A 484 -4.13 12.87 25.00
CA ASN A 484 -2.80 12.33 25.27
C ASN A 484 -2.21 11.55 24.10
N ASN A 485 -2.88 11.53 22.95
CA ASN A 485 -2.49 10.82 21.72
C ASN A 485 -2.21 9.32 21.95
N LYS A 486 -3.05 8.66 22.76
CA LYS A 486 -3.00 7.23 23.03
C LYS A 486 -4.33 6.58 22.72
N ALA A 487 -4.35 5.58 21.87
CA ALA A 487 -5.52 4.80 21.56
C ALA A 487 -5.92 3.85 22.71
N HIS A 488 -4.97 3.54 23.59
CA HIS A 488 -5.21 2.73 24.78
C HIS A 488 -4.32 3.19 25.94
N ASP A 489 -4.95 3.65 27.00
CA ASP A 489 -4.28 3.94 28.29
C ASP A 489 -4.91 3.11 29.40
N SER A 490 -4.20 2.07 29.83
CA SER A 490 -4.69 1.17 30.90
C SER A 490 -4.85 1.85 32.27
N ARG A 491 -4.37 3.07 32.44
CA ARG A 491 -4.39 3.82 33.71
C ARG A 491 -5.08 5.17 33.64
N GLY A 492 -5.56 5.55 32.49
CA GLY A 492 -6.12 6.88 32.28
C GLY A 492 -7.31 6.88 31.34
N TYR A 493 -8.43 7.31 31.87
CA TYR A 493 -9.64 7.58 31.10
C TYR A 493 -10.30 8.83 31.69
N ALA A 494 -10.94 9.62 30.84
CA ALA A 494 -11.88 10.62 31.29
C ALA A 494 -13.14 9.95 31.80
N SER A 495 -13.71 10.41 32.88
CA SER A 495 -14.91 9.81 33.48
C SER A 495 -15.89 10.85 33.96
N TRP A 496 -17.17 10.52 33.87
CA TRP A 496 -18.29 11.26 34.44
C TRP A 496 -18.89 10.44 35.60
N ASP A 497 -18.46 10.71 36.82
CA ASP A 497 -18.90 10.00 37.99
C ASP A 497 -20.33 10.36 38.35
N GLY A 498 -21.29 9.45 38.07
CA GLY A 498 -22.68 9.56 38.51
C GLY A 498 -23.47 10.75 37.97
N THR A 499 -23.07 11.32 36.87
CA THR A 499 -23.71 12.47 36.25
C THR A 499 -24.67 11.99 35.16
N GLU A 500 -25.96 12.35 35.24
CA GLU A 500 -26.94 12.03 34.20
C GLU A 500 -26.69 12.79 32.89
N ASN A 501 -25.95 13.90 32.92
CA ASN A 501 -25.64 14.76 31.78
C ASN A 501 -24.14 15.03 31.72
N GLY A 502 -23.34 14.06 31.23
CA GLY A 502 -21.94 14.25 30.93
C GLY A 502 -21.77 15.10 29.69
N TYR A 503 -20.90 16.11 29.73
CA TYR A 503 -20.56 16.93 28.57
C TYR A 503 -19.07 17.23 28.49
N LEU A 504 -18.61 17.47 27.27
CA LEU A 504 -17.32 18.04 26.95
C LEU A 504 -17.51 19.06 25.83
N THR A 505 -17.04 20.28 26.04
CA THR A 505 -17.03 21.33 25.02
C THR A 505 -15.60 21.79 24.81
N TYR A 506 -15.12 21.64 23.58
CA TYR A 506 -13.82 22.14 23.15
C TYR A 506 -14.01 23.48 22.43
N HIS A 507 -13.36 24.54 22.92
CA HIS A 507 -13.37 25.84 22.31
C HIS A 507 -12.03 26.09 21.62
N PHE A 508 -12.08 26.24 20.32
CA PHE A 508 -10.90 26.60 19.53
C PHE A 508 -10.62 28.09 19.61
N ALA A 509 -9.35 28.47 19.74
CA ALA A 509 -8.92 29.87 19.81
C ALA A 509 -9.26 30.67 18.54
N SER A 510 -9.39 30.00 17.42
CA SER A 510 -9.83 30.54 16.13
C SER A 510 -10.78 29.56 15.44
N PRO A 511 -11.68 30.05 14.54
CA PRO A 511 -12.52 29.15 13.75
C PRO A 511 -11.69 28.19 12.91
N ILE A 512 -12.02 26.90 12.98
CA ILE A 512 -11.44 25.84 12.16
C ILE A 512 -12.53 25.07 11.42
N GLN A 513 -12.17 24.43 10.33
CA GLN A 513 -13.03 23.47 9.66
C GLN A 513 -12.73 22.09 10.23
N ILE A 514 -13.71 21.48 10.91
CA ILE A 514 -13.60 20.12 11.43
C ILE A 514 -14.06 19.15 10.34
N SER A 515 -13.17 18.27 9.91
CA SER A 515 -13.48 17.19 8.98
C SER A 515 -13.74 15.86 9.71
N MET A 516 -13.33 15.77 10.99
CA MET A 516 -13.55 14.59 11.84
C MET A 516 -13.44 14.98 13.33
N TYR A 517 -14.20 14.28 14.18
CA TYR A 517 -14.15 14.41 15.65
C TYR A 517 -14.33 13.04 16.33
#